data_42a28d505b2b0ebcd09abd2660ddb9de
#
_entry.id   42a28d505b2b0ebcd09abd2660ddb9de
#
_cell.length_a   1.000
_cell.length_b   1.000
_cell.length_c   1.000
_cell.angle_alpha   90.00
_cell.angle_beta   90.00
_cell.angle_gamma   90.00
#
_symmetry.space_group_name_H-M   'P 1'
#
loop_
_entity.id
_entity.type
_entity.pdbx_description
1 polymer ?
#
loop_
_entity_poly.entity_id
_entity_poly.type
_entity_poly.pdbx_seq_one_letter_code
_entity_poly.pdbx_strand_id
1 'polypeptide(L)'
;MTAHSKPFPVFETLATTFSDWLKHRREMNELRQLNTAEFDRIADELRVSPSDLNELVRQGPHAADELPQMLRVLGIDEEALARTQPLVLRDMERVCALCHHKGECVRDFAAGTAAEHYEEYCSNAPTIDVLGPRVNK
;
A
#
# COMPACT_ATOMS: atom_id res chain seq x y z
N MET A 1 13.35 8.90 -16.51
CA MET A 1 12.98 8.54 -16.58
C MET A 1 12.38 7.94 -16.74
N THR A 2 12.27 7.84 -17.07
CA THR A 2 11.76 7.48 -17.15
C THR A 2 11.10 6.55 -17.02
N ALA A 3 11.51 6.06 -16.78
CA ALA A 3 10.84 4.94 -16.46
C ALA A 3 9.46 5.03 -16.41
N HIS A 4 9.18 5.98 -16.13
CA HIS A 4 8.01 6.22 -16.07
C HIS A 4 7.39 6.28 -17.26
N SER A 5 8.03 6.13 -18.13
CA SER A 5 7.46 6.07 -19.41
C SER A 5 6.72 4.80 -19.62
N LYS A 6 6.67 3.90 -18.73
CA LYS A 6 5.90 2.73 -18.93
C LYS A 6 4.44 3.01 -19.00
N PRO A 7 3.69 2.25 -19.79
CA PRO A 7 2.24 2.43 -19.87
C PRO A 7 1.57 1.75 -18.70
N PHE A 8 1.87 2.19 -17.54
CA PHE A 8 1.34 1.60 -16.38
C PHE A 8 -0.09 1.90 -16.16
N PRO A 9 -0.83 1.04 -15.52
CA PRO A 9 -2.09 1.43 -14.91
C PRO A 9 -1.84 2.56 -13.93
N VAL A 10 -2.86 3.34 -13.73
CA VAL A 10 -2.75 4.50 -12.84
C VAL A 10 -2.24 4.09 -11.47
N PHE A 11 -2.68 2.94 -11.01
CA PHE A 11 -2.23 2.46 -9.72
C PHE A 11 -0.73 2.36 -9.65
N GLU A 12 -0.14 1.73 -10.64
CA GLU A 12 1.30 1.49 -10.57
C GLU A 12 2.06 2.79 -10.58
N THR A 13 1.59 3.75 -11.36
CA THR A 13 2.21 5.07 -11.38
C THR A 13 2.14 5.70 -10.00
N LEU A 14 0.98 5.64 -9.36
CA LEU A 14 0.83 6.22 -8.04
C LEU A 14 1.69 5.52 -7.00
N ALA A 15 1.73 4.19 -7.06
CA ALA A 15 2.53 3.44 -6.10
C ALA A 15 4.01 3.74 -6.29
N THR A 16 4.45 3.80 -7.53
CA THR A 16 5.84 4.09 -7.82
C THR A 16 6.20 5.49 -7.34
N THR A 17 5.34 6.45 -7.62
CA THR A 17 5.56 7.83 -7.20
C THR A 17 5.66 7.91 -5.69
N PHE A 18 4.74 7.25 -4.99
CA PHE A 18 4.73 7.27 -3.54
C PHE A 18 5.99 6.62 -2.99
N SER A 19 6.38 5.48 -3.52
CA SER A 19 7.58 4.79 -3.10
C SER A 19 8.83 5.59 -3.33
N ASP A 20 8.97 6.17 -4.52
CA ASP A 20 10.13 6.98 -4.84
C ASP A 20 10.23 8.16 -3.90
N TRP A 21 9.11 8.78 -3.63
CA TRP A 21 9.03 9.92 -2.76
C TRP A 21 9.49 9.55 -1.35
N LEU A 22 9.07 8.38 -0.88
CA LEU A 22 9.47 7.93 0.45
C LEU A 22 10.94 7.55 0.51
N LYS A 23 11.52 7.15 -0.61
CA LYS A 23 12.92 6.76 -0.62
C LYS A 23 13.87 7.93 -0.51
N HIS A 24 13.45 9.10 -0.93
CA HIS A 24 14.35 10.25 -0.99
C HIS A 24 14.21 11.08 0.27
N ARG A 25 15.08 10.82 1.21
CA ARG A 25 15.00 11.51 2.49
C ARG A 25 15.01 13.00 2.38
N ARG A 26 15.75 13.51 1.42
CA ARG A 26 15.73 14.95 1.15
C ARG A 26 14.33 15.41 0.87
N GLU A 27 13.63 14.63 0.02
CA GLU A 27 12.28 15.00 -0.37
C GLU A 27 11.33 14.90 0.81
N MET A 28 11.58 13.95 1.68
CA MET A 28 10.76 13.86 2.88
C MET A 28 10.97 15.06 3.79
N ASN A 29 12.21 15.50 3.89
CA ASN A 29 12.48 16.69 4.68
C ASN A 29 11.82 17.92 4.07
N GLU A 30 11.88 18.02 2.75
CA GLU A 30 11.22 19.12 2.06
C GLU A 30 9.73 19.07 2.28
N LEU A 31 9.17 17.86 2.25
CA LEU A 31 7.76 17.72 2.47
C LEU A 31 7.35 18.22 3.84
N ARG A 32 8.17 17.94 4.85
CA ARG A 32 7.87 18.42 6.19
C ARG A 32 7.95 19.92 6.30
N GLN A 33 8.70 20.55 5.41
CA GLN A 33 8.84 21.99 5.41
C GLN A 33 7.81 22.68 4.54
N LEU A 34 6.98 21.91 3.84
CA LEU A 34 5.92 22.50 3.06
C LEU A 34 4.91 23.17 3.99
N ASN A 35 4.26 24.21 3.49
CA ASN A 35 3.20 24.81 4.28
C ASN A 35 2.03 23.82 4.35
N THR A 36 1.14 24.07 5.30
CA THR A 36 0.04 23.17 5.57
C THR A 36 -0.83 22.94 4.35
N ALA A 37 -1.08 23.99 3.58
CA ALA A 37 -1.97 23.87 2.42
C ALA A 37 -1.38 22.91 1.38
N GLU A 38 -0.08 22.98 1.14
CA GLU A 38 0.55 22.09 0.19
C GLU A 38 0.59 20.67 0.68
N PHE A 39 0.87 20.50 1.97
CA PHE A 39 0.87 19.17 2.56
C PHE A 39 -0.51 18.54 2.45
N ASP A 40 -1.54 19.32 2.74
CA ASP A 40 -2.91 18.84 2.66
C ASP A 40 -3.28 18.49 1.23
N ARG A 41 -2.80 19.26 0.25
CA ARG A 41 -3.08 18.98 -1.14
C ARG A 41 -2.46 17.66 -1.57
N ILE A 42 -1.23 17.40 -1.12
CA ILE A 42 -0.58 16.15 -1.44
C ILE A 42 -1.34 14.99 -0.81
N ALA A 43 -1.76 15.15 0.43
CA ALA A 43 -2.55 14.11 1.09
C ALA A 43 -3.82 13.82 0.32
N ASP A 44 -4.49 14.87 -0.15
CA ASP A 44 -5.72 14.71 -0.90
C ASP A 44 -5.47 13.98 -2.21
N GLU A 45 -4.40 14.30 -2.91
CA GLU A 45 -4.06 13.62 -4.14
C GLU A 45 -3.77 12.16 -3.91
N LEU A 46 -3.18 11.83 -2.78
CA LEU A 46 -2.90 10.45 -2.42
C LEU A 46 -4.08 9.76 -1.77
N ARG A 47 -5.15 10.50 -1.54
CA ARG A 47 -6.39 10.00 -0.95
C ARG A 47 -6.18 9.49 0.46
N VAL A 48 -5.38 10.21 1.22
CA VAL A 48 -5.16 9.93 2.64
C VAL A 48 -5.38 11.21 3.42
N SER A 49 -5.62 11.08 4.71
CA SER A 49 -5.72 12.27 5.55
C SER A 49 -4.33 12.85 5.76
N PRO A 50 -4.22 14.14 6.12
CA PRO A 50 -2.91 14.69 6.44
C PRO A 50 -2.19 13.95 7.56
N SER A 51 -2.92 13.48 8.58
CA SER A 51 -2.25 12.75 9.63
C SER A 51 -1.80 11.38 9.16
N ASP A 52 -2.56 10.72 8.28
CA ASP A 52 -2.13 9.48 7.68
C ASP A 52 -0.89 9.70 6.82
N LEU A 53 -0.86 10.78 6.06
CA LEU A 53 0.31 11.09 5.25
C LEU A 53 1.54 11.26 6.13
N ASN A 54 1.39 11.98 7.23
CA ASN A 54 2.49 12.17 8.14
C ASN A 54 3.00 10.83 8.67
N GLU A 55 2.10 9.94 9.01
CA GLU A 55 2.46 8.63 9.49
C GLU A 55 3.14 7.81 8.40
N LEU A 56 2.63 7.87 7.19
CA LEU A 56 3.24 7.15 6.08
C LEU A 56 4.66 7.63 5.81
N VAL A 57 4.87 8.92 5.91
CA VAL A 57 6.21 9.47 5.73
C VAL A 57 7.17 8.90 6.79
N ARG A 58 6.70 8.79 8.01
CA ARG A 58 7.54 8.24 9.07
C ARG A 58 7.82 6.76 8.89
N GLN A 59 6.87 6.02 8.32
CA GLN A 59 7.04 4.57 8.18
C GLN A 59 8.04 4.18 7.10
N GLY A 60 8.18 4.97 6.06
CA GLY A 60 9.19 4.73 5.05
C GLY A 60 8.68 3.93 3.86
N PRO A 61 9.58 3.64 2.91
CA PRO A 61 9.17 3.12 1.60
C PRO A 61 8.75 1.67 1.58
N HIS A 62 9.08 0.90 2.60
CA HIS A 62 8.76 -0.53 2.61
C HIS A 62 7.62 -0.87 3.55
N ALA A 63 6.84 0.13 3.92
CA ALA A 63 5.82 -0.06 4.95
C ALA A 63 4.70 -0.99 4.52
N ALA A 64 4.48 -1.17 3.21
CA ALA A 64 3.42 -2.03 2.73
C ALA A 64 3.94 -3.23 1.97
N ASP A 65 5.17 -3.65 2.23
CA ASP A 65 5.77 -4.77 1.50
C ASP A 65 5.03 -6.09 1.76
N GLU A 66 4.32 -6.20 2.88
CA GLU A 66 3.60 -7.41 3.20
C GLU A 66 2.38 -7.63 2.33
N LEU A 67 1.81 -6.56 1.78
CA LEU A 67 0.57 -6.70 1.02
C LEU A 67 0.72 -7.58 -0.22
N PRO A 68 1.71 -7.36 -1.09
CA PRO A 68 1.84 -8.25 -2.25
C PRO A 68 2.01 -9.70 -1.86
N GLN A 69 2.72 -9.96 -0.77
CA GLN A 69 2.89 -11.31 -0.30
C GLN A 69 1.58 -11.92 0.15
N MET A 70 0.79 -11.16 0.90
CA MET A 70 -0.49 -11.64 1.37
C MET A 70 -1.43 -11.93 0.20
N LEU A 71 -1.48 -11.03 -0.78
CA LEU A 71 -2.34 -11.24 -1.94
C LEU A 71 -1.93 -12.51 -2.68
N ARG A 72 -0.62 -12.72 -2.85
CA ARG A 72 -0.14 -13.91 -3.53
C ARG A 72 -0.52 -15.17 -2.78
N VAL A 73 -0.34 -15.17 -1.46
CA VAL A 73 -0.68 -16.32 -0.65
C VAL A 73 -2.17 -16.66 -0.78
N LEU A 74 -2.99 -15.63 -0.89
CA LEU A 74 -4.44 -15.82 -0.96
C LEU A 74 -4.95 -16.02 -2.37
N GLY A 75 -4.07 -16.04 -3.35
CA GLY A 75 -4.47 -16.29 -4.73
C GLY A 75 -5.10 -15.12 -5.43
N ILE A 76 -4.86 -13.92 -4.96
CA ILE A 76 -5.40 -12.72 -5.58
C ILE A 76 -4.34 -12.14 -6.50
N ASP A 77 -4.72 -11.90 -7.76
CA ASP A 77 -3.81 -11.36 -8.77
C ASP A 77 -3.72 -9.86 -8.59
N GLU A 78 -2.58 -9.42 -8.09
CA GLU A 78 -2.38 -8.01 -7.82
C GLU A 78 -2.43 -7.17 -9.09
N GLU A 79 -1.90 -7.70 -10.20
CA GLU A 79 -1.93 -6.97 -11.45
C GLU A 79 -3.34 -6.76 -11.96
N ALA A 80 -4.16 -7.80 -11.86
CA ALA A 80 -5.56 -7.67 -12.26
C ALA A 80 -6.26 -6.66 -11.38
N LEU A 81 -5.96 -6.67 -10.10
CA LEU A 81 -6.56 -5.72 -9.17
C LEU A 81 -6.13 -4.29 -9.52
N ALA A 82 -4.86 -4.12 -9.87
CA ALA A 82 -4.35 -2.82 -10.25
C ALA A 82 -5.06 -2.28 -11.50
N ARG A 83 -5.39 -3.17 -12.44
CA ARG A 83 -6.05 -2.75 -13.66
C ARG A 83 -7.53 -2.44 -13.45
N THR A 84 -8.19 -3.23 -12.63
CA THR A 84 -9.64 -3.14 -12.51
C THR A 84 -10.10 -2.28 -11.34
N GLN A 85 -9.32 -2.25 -10.27
CA GLN A 85 -9.71 -1.51 -9.08
C GLN A 85 -8.51 -0.82 -8.44
N PRO A 86 -7.90 0.12 -9.16
CA PRO A 86 -6.65 0.73 -8.67
C PRO A 86 -6.84 1.51 -7.37
N LEU A 87 -7.99 2.12 -7.16
CA LEU A 87 -8.20 2.87 -5.94
C LEU A 87 -8.35 1.95 -4.73
N VAL A 88 -8.96 0.80 -4.94
CA VAL A 88 -9.08 -0.19 -3.88
C VAL A 88 -7.69 -0.68 -3.47
N LEU A 89 -6.87 -1.00 -4.46
CA LEU A 89 -5.53 -1.49 -4.17
C LEU A 89 -4.72 -0.42 -3.44
N ARG A 90 -4.86 0.83 -3.85
CA ARG A 90 -4.13 1.90 -3.18
C ARG A 90 -4.57 2.08 -1.74
N ASP A 91 -5.87 1.96 -1.48
CA ASP A 91 -6.35 2.00 -0.11
C ASP A 91 -5.80 0.84 0.70
N MET A 92 -5.71 -0.33 0.10
CA MET A 92 -5.15 -1.48 0.79
C MET A 92 -3.69 -1.27 1.13
N GLU A 93 -2.95 -0.65 0.22
CA GLU A 93 -1.55 -0.34 0.50
C GLU A 93 -1.42 0.62 1.67
N ARG A 94 -2.28 1.62 1.72
CA ARG A 94 -2.26 2.56 2.84
C ARG A 94 -2.59 1.85 4.15
N VAL A 95 -3.59 1.01 4.14
CA VAL A 95 -3.98 0.26 5.33
C VAL A 95 -2.84 -0.65 5.79
N CYS A 96 -2.19 -1.32 4.85
CA CYS A 96 -1.08 -2.19 5.18
C CYS A 96 0.10 -1.38 5.74
N ALA A 97 0.38 -0.24 5.14
CA ALA A 97 1.49 0.60 5.58
C ALA A 97 1.30 1.06 7.03
N LEU A 98 0.06 1.30 7.43
CA LEU A 98 -0.24 1.78 8.77
C LEU A 98 -0.53 0.65 9.76
N CYS A 99 -0.43 -0.58 9.33
CA CYS A 99 -0.81 -1.73 10.14
C CYS A 99 0.15 -1.93 11.31
N HIS A 100 -0.40 -2.28 12.46
CA HIS A 100 0.39 -2.52 13.66
C HIS A 100 0.59 -4.01 13.93
N HIS A 101 0.27 -4.87 12.99
CA HIS A 101 0.33 -6.32 13.18
C HIS A 101 1.28 -6.99 12.20
N LYS A 102 2.33 -6.27 11.80
CA LYS A 102 3.25 -6.81 10.82
C LYS A 102 4.04 -8.00 11.35
N GLY A 103 4.28 -8.03 12.66
CA GLY A 103 4.97 -9.17 13.25
C GLY A 103 4.22 -10.46 13.07
N GLU A 104 2.91 -10.43 13.29
CA GLU A 104 2.09 -11.61 13.09
C GLU A 104 2.08 -12.02 11.62
N CYS A 105 2.01 -11.04 10.75
CA CYS A 105 2.00 -11.28 9.31
C CYS A 105 3.28 -11.98 8.87
N VAL A 106 4.41 -11.46 9.29
CA VAL A 106 5.71 -12.02 8.91
C VAL A 106 5.86 -13.45 9.46
N ARG A 107 5.43 -13.67 10.68
CA ARG A 107 5.50 -15.00 11.27
C ARG A 107 4.65 -16.00 10.49
N ASP A 108 3.46 -15.58 10.08
CA ASP A 108 2.59 -16.46 9.32
C ASP A 108 3.14 -16.75 7.93
N PHE A 109 3.76 -15.76 7.29
CA PHE A 109 4.42 -16.02 6.01
C PHE A 109 5.50 -17.08 6.17
N ALA A 110 6.32 -16.94 7.21
CA ALA A 110 7.40 -17.89 7.44
C ALA A 110 6.88 -19.29 7.75
N ALA A 111 5.75 -19.37 8.44
CA ALA A 111 5.18 -20.66 8.81
C ALA A 111 4.26 -21.25 7.72
N GLY A 112 3.92 -20.46 6.71
CA GLY A 112 3.00 -20.92 5.68
C GLY A 112 1.57 -20.97 6.14
N THR A 113 1.20 -20.18 7.15
CA THR A 113 -0.13 -20.24 7.73
C THR A 113 -0.93 -18.96 7.53
N ALA A 114 -0.44 -18.05 6.67
CA ALA A 114 -1.11 -16.77 6.52
C ALA A 114 -2.53 -16.91 6.00
N ALA A 115 -2.76 -17.85 5.06
CA ALA A 115 -4.09 -18.02 4.51
C ALA A 115 -5.09 -18.47 5.58
N GLU A 116 -4.61 -19.12 6.61
CA GLU A 116 -5.48 -19.65 7.66
C GLU A 116 -5.76 -18.62 8.75
N HIS A 117 -4.85 -17.67 8.96
CA HIS A 117 -4.93 -16.80 10.12
C HIS A 117 -5.05 -15.33 9.80
N TYR A 118 -4.95 -14.92 8.55
CA TYR A 118 -4.86 -13.49 8.23
C TYR A 118 -6.08 -12.72 8.74
N GLU A 119 -7.22 -13.36 8.82
CA GLU A 119 -8.42 -12.66 9.27
C GLU A 119 -8.34 -12.23 10.72
N GLU A 120 -7.43 -12.82 11.48
CA GLU A 120 -7.31 -12.49 12.89
C GLU A 120 -6.59 -11.17 13.13
N TYR A 121 -5.76 -10.73 12.18
CA TYR A 121 -4.95 -9.53 12.43
C TYR A 121 -4.85 -8.59 11.24
N CYS A 122 -5.09 -9.06 10.02
CA CYS A 122 -4.86 -8.22 8.85
C CYS A 122 -5.95 -7.18 8.71
N SER A 123 -5.55 -5.91 8.73
CA SER A 123 -6.52 -4.83 8.63
C SER A 123 -7.21 -4.78 7.29
N ASN A 124 -6.64 -5.44 6.26
CA ASN A 124 -7.26 -5.53 4.95
C ASN A 124 -8.17 -6.73 4.81
N ALA A 125 -8.32 -7.54 5.86
CA ALA A 125 -9.10 -8.76 5.76
C ALA A 125 -10.51 -8.55 5.22
N PRO A 126 -11.26 -7.53 5.66
CA PRO A 126 -12.60 -7.35 5.10
C PRO A 126 -12.59 -7.09 3.60
N THR A 127 -11.63 -6.30 3.13
CA THR A 127 -11.52 -6.03 1.71
C THR A 127 -11.09 -7.28 0.95
N ILE A 128 -10.13 -8.00 1.49
CA ILE A 128 -9.64 -9.23 0.88
C ILE A 128 -10.77 -10.25 0.76
N ASP A 129 -11.60 -10.34 1.78
CA ASP A 129 -12.69 -11.31 1.76
C ASP A 129 -13.70 -11.02 0.65
N VAL A 130 -13.91 -9.75 0.36
CA VAL A 130 -14.80 -9.37 -0.73
C VAL A 130 -14.16 -9.70 -2.07
N LEU A 131 -12.87 -9.38 -2.23
CA LEU A 131 -12.16 -9.65 -3.47
C LEU A 131 -11.94 -11.14 -3.67
N GLY A 132 -11.41 -11.75 -2.65
CA GLY A 132 -11.25 -13.15 -2.45
C GLY A 132 -10.92 -14.00 -3.62
N PRO A 133 -11.13 -15.28 -3.45
CA PRO A 133 -10.84 -16.22 -4.55
C PRO A 133 -11.64 -15.95 -5.80
N ARG A 134 -12.71 -15.21 -5.69
CA ARG A 134 -13.53 -14.92 -6.86
C ARG A 134 -12.80 -14.15 -7.92
N VAL A 135 -11.81 -13.38 -7.50
CA VAL A 135 -11.03 -12.60 -8.44
C VAL A 135 -10.21 -13.49 -9.34
N ASN A 136 -9.86 -14.66 -8.85
CA ASN A 136 -8.98 -15.56 -9.56
C ASN A 136 -9.70 -16.70 -10.23
N LYS A 137 -11.00 -16.69 -10.20
CA LYS A 137 -11.77 -17.71 -10.86
C LYS A 137 -12.45 -17.20 -12.10
#